data_25d1bb959ce6bf1d83728498b5a7534f
#
_entry.id   25d1bb959ce6bf1d83728498b5a7534f
#
_cell.length_a   1.000
_cell.length_b   1.000
_cell.length_c   1.000
_cell.angle_alpha   90.00
_cell.angle_beta   90.00
_cell.angle_gamma   90.00
#
_symmetry.space_group_name_H-M   'P 1'
#
loop_
_entity.id
_entity.type
_entity.pdbx_description
1 polymer ?
#
loop_
_entity_poly.entity_id
_entity_poly.type
_entity_poly.pdbx_seq_one_letter_code
_entity_poly.pdbx_strand_id
1 'polypeptide(L)'
;MKDLLDIRNEIDGIDRQIVELFENRMILTTQVAEYKISTGKAVFDKEREVSKLDSVAELAHSEFNSHGVRELFEHIMSVSRKRQYQLLTEHGKFAPTGFVEVKELDFTH
;
A
#
# COMPACT_ATOMS: atom_id res chain seq x y z
N MET A 1 0.93 37.34 5.07
CA MET A 1 0.10 36.10 5.00
C MET A 1 -0.10 35.73 3.53
N LYS A 2 0.07 34.46 3.22
CA LYS A 2 -0.20 33.95 1.89
C LYS A 2 -1.70 33.95 1.61
N ASP A 3 -2.09 34.25 0.40
CA ASP A 3 -3.50 34.14 0.05
C ASP A 3 -3.86 32.66 -0.21
N LEU A 4 -5.15 32.42 -0.34
CA LEU A 4 -5.66 31.06 -0.49
C LEU A 4 -5.15 30.37 -1.76
N LEU A 5 -5.00 31.12 -2.85
CA LEU A 5 -4.50 30.57 -4.11
C LEU A 5 -3.05 30.08 -3.95
N ASP A 6 -2.21 30.87 -3.31
CA ASP A 6 -0.82 30.51 -3.08
C ASP A 6 -0.72 29.24 -2.23
N ILE A 7 -1.53 29.16 -1.19
CA ILE A 7 -1.55 28.00 -0.30
C ILE A 7 -1.98 26.76 -1.09
N ARG A 8 -3.01 26.87 -1.90
CA ARG A 8 -3.50 25.75 -2.71
C ARG A 8 -2.47 25.30 -3.74
N ASN A 9 -1.74 26.22 -4.33
CA ASN A 9 -0.67 25.87 -5.28
C ASN A 9 0.45 25.08 -4.59
N GLU A 10 0.78 25.43 -3.36
CA GLU A 10 1.77 24.67 -2.59
C GLU A 10 1.24 23.28 -2.25
N ILE A 11 -0.02 23.16 -1.87
CA ILE A 11 -0.65 21.86 -1.61
C ILE A 11 -0.62 21.00 -2.88
N ASP A 12 -0.96 21.59 -4.03
CA ASP A 12 -0.94 20.85 -5.31
C ASP A 12 0.46 20.29 -5.60
N GLY A 13 1.50 21.05 -5.28
CA GLY A 13 2.87 20.60 -5.43
C GLY A 13 3.20 19.39 -4.54
N ILE A 14 2.73 19.44 -3.30
CA ILE A 14 2.88 18.32 -2.38
C ILE A 14 2.11 17.10 -2.86
N ASP A 15 0.89 17.31 -3.34
CA ASP A 15 0.05 16.22 -3.84
C ASP A 15 0.72 15.49 -5.00
N ARG A 16 1.36 16.23 -5.91
CA ARG A 16 2.12 15.60 -7.00
C ARG A 16 3.26 14.74 -6.47
N GLN A 17 3.93 15.18 -5.42
CA GLN A 17 4.99 14.41 -4.78
C GLN A 17 4.44 13.14 -4.13
N ILE A 18 3.28 13.24 -3.50
CA ILE A 18 2.62 12.07 -2.88
C ILE A 18 2.27 11.04 -3.95
N VAL A 19 1.72 11.46 -5.08
CA VAL A 19 1.39 10.55 -6.18
C VAL A 19 2.66 9.84 -6.69
N GLU A 20 3.72 10.60 -6.89
CA GLU A 20 4.99 10.07 -7.38
C GLU A 20 5.58 9.03 -6.42
N LEU A 21 5.57 9.35 -5.12
CA LEU A 21 6.06 8.44 -4.09
C LEU A 21 5.17 7.20 -3.98
N PHE A 22 3.86 7.37 -4.10
CA PHE A 22 2.94 6.24 -4.09
C PHE A 22 3.21 5.30 -5.26
N GLU A 23 3.40 5.84 -6.46
CA GLU A 23 3.68 5.01 -7.63
C GLU A 23 5.00 4.26 -7.49
N ASN A 24 6.02 4.92 -6.96
CA ASN A 24 7.31 4.26 -6.68
C ASN A 24 7.12 3.12 -5.67
N ARG A 25 6.33 3.34 -4.64
CA ARG A 25 6.04 2.32 -3.65
C ARG A 25 5.31 1.14 -4.27
N MET A 26 4.39 1.40 -5.21
CA MET A 26 3.64 0.34 -5.89
C MET A 26 4.51 -0.51 -6.81
N ILE A 27 5.54 0.09 -7.41
CA ILE A 27 6.54 -0.67 -8.17
C ILE A 27 7.23 -1.68 -7.26
N LEU A 28 7.63 -1.25 -6.07
CA LEU A 28 8.27 -2.13 -5.09
C LEU A 28 7.29 -3.18 -4.54
N THR A 29 6.03 -2.80 -4.39
CA THR A 29 4.98 -3.75 -3.99
C THR A 29 4.86 -4.89 -5.00
N THR A 30 4.96 -4.59 -6.30
CA THR A 30 4.96 -5.60 -7.34
C THR A 30 6.13 -6.56 -7.18
N GLN A 31 7.31 -6.04 -6.86
CA GLN A 31 8.51 -6.87 -6.63
C GLN A 31 8.33 -7.76 -5.40
N VAL A 32 7.70 -7.24 -4.35
CA VAL A 32 7.38 -8.05 -3.16
C VAL A 32 6.43 -9.19 -3.53
N ALA A 33 5.41 -8.88 -4.34
CA ALA A 33 4.47 -9.91 -4.79
C ALA A 33 5.17 -11.00 -5.59
N GLU A 34 6.05 -10.63 -6.52
CA GLU A 34 6.82 -11.59 -7.30
C GLU A 34 7.66 -12.50 -6.41
N TYR A 35 8.30 -11.92 -5.40
CA TYR A 35 9.08 -12.69 -4.43
C TYR A 35 8.20 -13.67 -3.66
N LYS A 36 7.05 -13.21 -3.17
CA LYS A 36 6.13 -14.07 -2.40
C LYS A 36 5.56 -15.19 -3.25
N ILE A 37 5.24 -14.91 -4.50
CA ILE A 37 4.75 -15.93 -5.44
C ILE A 37 5.84 -17.00 -5.65
N SER A 38 7.08 -16.57 -5.87
CA SER A 38 8.18 -17.50 -6.14
C SER A 38 8.56 -18.34 -4.92
N THR A 39 8.35 -17.83 -3.71
CA THR A 39 8.74 -18.52 -2.48
C THR A 39 7.58 -19.15 -1.74
N GLY A 40 6.35 -18.96 -2.20
CA GLY A 40 5.16 -19.49 -1.53
C GLY A 40 4.77 -18.77 -0.24
N LYS A 41 5.33 -17.59 0.01
CA LYS A 41 4.99 -16.83 1.20
C LYS A 41 3.61 -16.17 1.06
N ALA A 42 2.92 -16.05 2.18
CA ALA A 42 1.61 -15.40 2.22
C ALA A 42 1.73 -13.90 1.93
N VAL A 43 0.72 -13.36 1.24
CA VAL A 43 0.65 -11.92 0.97
C VAL A 43 0.49 -11.14 2.26
N PHE A 44 -0.46 -11.54 3.11
CA PHE A 44 -0.72 -10.83 4.35
C PHE A 44 0.26 -11.24 5.44
N ASP A 45 0.98 -10.25 5.95
CA ASP A 45 1.88 -10.39 7.08
C ASP A 45 1.45 -9.39 8.15
N LYS A 46 0.64 -9.86 9.08
CA LYS A 46 0.05 -9.01 10.12
C LYS A 46 1.10 -8.35 10.99
N GLU A 47 2.11 -9.09 11.40
CA GLU A 47 3.16 -8.55 12.27
C GLU A 47 3.93 -7.43 11.57
N ARG A 48 4.25 -7.64 10.29
CA ARG A 48 4.94 -6.62 9.49
C ARG A 48 4.09 -5.37 9.35
N GLU A 49 2.79 -5.52 9.12
CA GLU A 49 1.90 -4.37 8.94
C GLU A 49 1.72 -3.58 10.23
N VAL A 50 1.53 -4.26 11.35
CA VAL A 50 1.42 -3.59 12.65
C VAL A 50 2.70 -2.84 12.97
N SER A 51 3.85 -3.49 12.79
CA SER A 51 5.15 -2.87 13.02
C SER A 51 5.35 -1.64 12.15
N LYS A 52 4.94 -1.72 10.89
CA LYS A 52 5.06 -0.59 9.96
C LYS A 52 4.16 0.58 10.39
N LEU A 53 2.92 0.30 10.78
CA LEU A 53 2.02 1.34 11.25
C LEU A 53 2.59 2.08 12.45
N ASP A 54 3.13 1.34 13.41
CA ASP A 54 3.74 1.93 14.58
C ASP A 54 4.93 2.81 14.20
N SER A 55 5.79 2.31 13.32
CA SER A 55 7.00 3.03 12.94
C SER A 55 6.71 4.31 12.17
N VAL A 56 5.75 4.30 11.25
CA VAL A 56 5.44 5.52 10.49
C VAL A 56 4.69 6.53 11.35
N ALA A 57 3.82 6.07 12.25
CA ALA A 57 3.12 6.96 13.16
C ALA A 57 4.10 7.72 14.06
N GLU A 58 5.17 7.08 14.48
CA GLU A 58 6.21 7.71 15.30
C GLU A 58 6.98 8.81 14.58
N LEU A 59 6.99 8.80 13.25
CA LEU A 59 7.68 9.83 12.46
C LEU A 59 6.95 11.17 12.46
N ALA A 60 5.67 11.18 12.78
CA ALA A 60 4.88 12.40 12.80
C ALA A 60 5.22 13.24 14.04
N HIS A 61 5.09 14.55 13.89
CA HIS A 61 5.51 15.51 14.94
C HIS A 61 4.38 15.98 15.85
N SER A 62 3.17 15.49 15.64
CA SER A 62 2.03 15.82 16.51
C SER A 62 1.14 14.61 16.66
N GLU A 63 0.36 14.59 17.74
CA GLU A 63 -0.57 13.50 17.98
C GLU A 63 -1.62 13.40 16.88
N PHE A 64 -2.14 14.54 16.45
CA PHE A 64 -3.12 14.56 15.35
C PHE A 64 -2.52 13.96 14.07
N ASN A 65 -1.33 14.41 13.69
CA ASN A 65 -0.68 13.91 12.49
C ASN A 65 -0.27 12.44 12.62
N SER A 66 0.10 11.98 13.81
CA SER A 66 0.41 10.58 14.05
C SER A 66 -0.79 9.67 13.74
N HIS A 67 -1.98 10.07 14.19
CA HIS A 67 -3.21 9.33 13.87
C HIS A 67 -3.52 9.37 12.37
N GLY A 68 -3.37 10.54 11.75
CA GLY A 68 -3.59 10.68 10.32
C GLY A 68 -2.63 9.85 9.48
N VAL A 69 -1.37 9.81 9.86
CA VAL A 69 -0.35 8.99 9.19
C VAL A 69 -0.70 7.50 9.32
N ARG A 70 -1.13 7.07 10.50
CA ARG A 70 -1.54 5.68 10.70
C ARG A 70 -2.70 5.30 9.78
N GLU A 71 -3.73 6.13 9.69
CA GLU A 71 -4.87 5.90 8.81
C GLU A 71 -4.43 5.86 7.35
N LEU A 72 -3.58 6.80 6.94
CA LEU A 72 -3.05 6.85 5.59
C LEU A 72 -2.33 5.55 5.23
N PHE A 73 -1.45 5.07 6.10
CA PHE A 73 -0.68 3.87 5.83
C PHE A 73 -1.50 2.60 5.92
N GLU A 74 -2.53 2.56 6.75
CA GLU A 74 -3.49 1.44 6.73
C GLU A 74 -4.11 1.32 5.35
N HIS A 75 -4.47 2.45 4.76
CA HIS A 75 -5.07 2.46 3.43
C HIS A 75 -4.06 2.09 2.34
N ILE A 76 -2.86 2.64 2.40
CA ILE A 76 -1.78 2.31 1.47
C ILE A 76 -1.50 0.80 1.50
N MET A 77 -1.41 0.21 2.68
CA MET A 77 -1.15 -1.23 2.80
C MET A 77 -2.32 -2.06 2.29
N SER A 78 -3.55 -1.58 2.47
CA SER A 78 -4.72 -2.25 1.91
C SER A 78 -4.66 -2.29 0.38
N VAL A 79 -4.32 -1.17 -0.24
CA VAL A 79 -4.16 -1.09 -1.70
C VAL A 79 -3.01 -2.00 -2.16
N SER A 80 -1.92 -2.01 -1.41
CA SER A 80 -0.77 -2.88 -1.71
C SER A 80 -1.16 -4.36 -1.67
N ARG A 81 -1.95 -4.77 -0.67
CA ARG A 81 -2.43 -6.16 -0.60
C ARG A 81 -3.33 -6.50 -1.80
N LYS A 82 -4.22 -5.59 -2.17
CA LYS A 82 -5.09 -5.81 -3.34
C LYS A 82 -4.26 -6.09 -4.59
N ARG A 83 -3.20 -5.29 -4.80
CA ARG A 83 -2.33 -5.49 -5.95
C ARG A 83 -1.61 -6.82 -5.89
N GLN A 84 -1.10 -7.19 -4.73
CA GLN A 84 -0.42 -8.47 -4.55
C GLN A 84 -1.37 -9.65 -4.78
N TYR A 85 -2.59 -9.57 -4.30
CA TYR A 85 -3.59 -10.62 -4.54
C TYR A 85 -3.96 -10.71 -6.01
N GLN A 86 -4.06 -9.59 -6.71
CA GLN A 86 -4.31 -9.60 -8.15
C GLN A 86 -3.21 -10.33 -8.89
N LEU A 87 -1.96 -10.03 -8.56
CA LEU A 87 -0.81 -10.68 -9.19
C LEU A 87 -0.77 -12.16 -8.87
N LEU A 88 -1.09 -12.53 -7.64
CA LEU A 88 -1.17 -13.92 -7.23
C LEU A 88 -2.26 -14.66 -8.00
N THR A 89 -3.42 -14.04 -8.18
CA THR A 89 -4.53 -14.59 -8.94
C THR A 89 -4.15 -14.80 -10.40
N GLU A 90 -3.49 -13.83 -11.01
CA GLU A 90 -3.02 -13.93 -12.40
C GLU A 90 -2.02 -15.08 -12.55
N HIS A 91 -1.11 -15.20 -11.60
CA HIS A 91 -0.16 -16.33 -11.58
C HIS A 91 -0.90 -17.67 -11.48
N GLY A 92 -1.89 -17.74 -10.59
CA GLY A 92 -2.67 -18.96 -10.39
C GLY A 92 -3.46 -19.39 -11.61
N LYS A 93 -3.90 -18.45 -12.44
CA LYS A 93 -4.64 -18.77 -13.69
C LYS A 93 -3.80 -19.56 -14.67
N PHE A 94 -2.50 -19.42 -14.61
CA PHE A 94 -1.58 -20.10 -15.52
C PHE A 94 -0.85 -21.27 -14.85
N ALA A 95 -1.16 -21.55 -13.58
CA ALA A 95 -0.55 -22.67 -12.87
C ALA A 95 -1.16 -23.97 -13.34
N PRO A 96 -0.33 -25.01 -13.58
CA PRO A 96 -0.85 -26.31 -14.07
C PRO A 96 -1.62 -27.08 -13.00
N THR A 97 -1.40 -26.80 -11.72
CA THR A 97 -2.13 -27.43 -10.63
C THR A 97 -3.24 -26.52 -10.16
N GLY A 98 -4.30 -27.09 -9.64
CA GLY A 98 -5.40 -26.31 -9.12
C GLY A 98 -4.93 -25.34 -8.08
N PHE A 99 -4.83 -24.09 -8.48
CA PHE A 99 -4.46 -23.04 -7.54
C PHE A 99 -5.58 -22.83 -6.55
N VAL A 100 -5.21 -22.50 -5.33
CA VAL A 100 -6.20 -22.26 -4.29
C VAL A 100 -7.17 -21.17 -4.72
N GLU A 101 -8.41 -21.41 -4.48
CA GLU A 101 -9.46 -20.48 -4.78
C GLU A 101 -9.23 -19.13 -4.11
N VAL A 102 -9.20 -18.07 -4.91
CA VAL A 102 -8.95 -16.72 -4.42
C VAL A 102 -10.10 -15.75 -4.62
N LYS A 103 -11.25 -16.26 -5.07
CA LYS A 103 -12.38 -15.39 -5.36
C LYS A 103 -13.02 -14.78 -4.11
N GLU A 104 -12.78 -15.35 -2.95
CA GLU A 104 -13.22 -14.74 -1.70
C GLU A 104 -12.37 -13.54 -1.30
N LEU A 105 -11.26 -13.32 -1.99
CA LEU A 105 -10.42 -12.16 -1.77
C LEU A 105 -11.08 -10.97 -2.47
N ASP A 106 -11.72 -10.14 -1.70
CA ASP A 106 -12.50 -9.05 -2.23
C ASP A 106 -11.60 -7.84 -2.54
N PHE A 107 -11.48 -7.52 -3.81
CA PHE A 107 -10.66 -6.41 -4.28
C PHE A 107 -11.45 -5.12 -4.46
N THR A 108 -12.72 -5.11 -4.11
CA THR A 108 -13.59 -3.95 -4.37
C THR A 108 -13.70 -2.98 -3.22
N HIS A 109 -13.23 -3.31 -2.05
CA HIS A 109 -13.24 -2.37 -0.93
C HIS A 109 -11.90 -2.02 -0.39
#